data_ab12040b25b45b0da429cbe188f1c802
#
_entry.id   ab12040b25b45b0da429cbe188f1c802
#
_cell.length_a   1.000
_cell.length_b   1.000
_cell.length_c   1.000
_cell.angle_alpha   90.00
_cell.angle_beta   90.00
_cell.angle_gamma   90.00
#
_symmetry.space_group_name_H-M   'P 1'
#
loop_
_entity.id
_entity.type
_entity.pdbx_description
1 polymer ?
#
loop_
_entity_poly.entity_id
_entity_poly.type
_entity_poly.pdbx_seq_one_letter_code
_entity_poly.pdbx_strand_id
1 'polypeptide(L)'
;MNDLHLSSDDRTPFQDHLDELSRKITSVVILIVILTGIWSISIDEILRYTLNQLDPCSEACINIFSPDEWAGTRWLSAAILGVFTAAPFAMTQAYGFAKPGLLPSERRGMVIWMILMWILSLSAIIFVLFRFLPWLYGFGHSFNDDTGIVGRYDAAEMLRISISIAWAMILVLAAMSVVTIAGASKLLWSGNSGWWRLRIHGFMLMLLWLVIPSNLPGLLFSLTIVASGLVEVIGWKSFRASMPVAYGLKDILDAEGRTHRVLYVDCSCCGTTPSIKPLEGMGIMSYYSVCRSEEEQDHLIDVVKRFGASKIVFSGCVIESLPVNYLDSLRFLGCSVSTLNLSRLTTIRTDNDIVDCDLAMAWTRHPWSDSSAEKRCVAVIQDNDIHTIIYGEKIPFGLNIQPGEAWLSAPTDSLIEKIEKLGVNLTYTSN
;
A
#
# COMPACT_ATOMS: atom_id res chain seq x y z
N MET A 1 -40.71 6.67 0.06
CA MET A 1 -39.62 5.72 -0.20
C MET A 1 -38.61 6.00 0.89
N ASN A 2 -38.55 5.16 1.91
CA ASN A 2 -37.57 5.32 2.98
C ASN A 2 -36.24 4.80 2.41
N ASP A 3 -35.25 5.68 2.34
CA ASP A 3 -33.89 5.29 2.01
C ASP A 3 -33.42 4.28 3.06
N LEU A 4 -33.19 3.07 2.63
CA LEU A 4 -32.53 2.02 3.41
C LEU A 4 -31.07 2.42 3.63
N HIS A 5 -30.81 3.22 4.66
CA HIS A 5 -29.45 3.41 5.16
C HIS A 5 -29.03 2.12 5.86
N LEU A 6 -28.21 1.35 5.15
CA LEU A 6 -27.46 0.25 5.76
C LEU A 6 -26.40 0.87 6.69
N SER A 7 -26.20 0.31 7.86
CA SER A 7 -25.18 0.73 8.84
C SER A 7 -23.72 0.62 8.34
N SER A 8 -23.52 0.12 7.13
CA SER A 8 -22.24 0.10 6.39
C SER A 8 -22.12 1.23 5.37
N ASP A 9 -23.13 2.07 5.19
CA ASP A 9 -23.15 3.19 4.23
C ASP A 9 -22.52 4.49 4.77
N ASP A 10 -21.73 4.42 5.81
CA ASP A 10 -20.75 5.47 6.16
C ASP A 10 -19.60 5.57 5.11
N ARG A 11 -19.81 5.00 3.93
CA ARG A 11 -18.99 5.28 2.75
C ARG A 11 -19.40 6.66 2.23
N THR A 12 -18.64 7.67 2.68
CA THR A 12 -18.73 8.99 2.05
C THR A 12 -18.70 8.82 0.52
N PRO A 13 -19.66 9.39 -0.22
CA PRO A 13 -19.66 9.31 -1.68
C PRO A 13 -18.29 9.72 -2.22
N PHE A 14 -17.85 9.10 -3.30
CA PHE A 14 -16.56 9.43 -3.93
C PHE A 14 -16.41 10.94 -4.20
N GLN A 15 -17.51 11.61 -4.47
CA GLN A 15 -17.57 13.07 -4.65
C GLN A 15 -17.17 13.84 -3.40
N ASP A 16 -17.62 13.42 -2.21
CA ASP A 16 -17.26 14.09 -0.94
C ASP A 16 -15.76 13.98 -0.65
N HIS A 17 -15.13 12.85 -1.00
CA HIS A 17 -13.69 12.69 -0.92
C HIS A 17 -12.93 13.59 -1.89
N LEU A 18 -13.45 13.75 -3.13
CA LEU A 18 -12.87 14.67 -4.10
C LEU A 18 -13.03 16.14 -3.67
N ASP A 19 -14.18 16.50 -3.12
CA ASP A 19 -14.44 17.85 -2.62
C ASP A 19 -13.57 18.19 -1.41
N GLU A 20 -13.38 17.23 -0.50
CA GLU A 20 -12.46 17.37 0.62
C GLU A 20 -11.01 17.57 0.14
N LEU A 21 -10.56 16.72 -0.81
CA LEU A 21 -9.22 16.82 -1.39
C LEU A 21 -9.02 18.17 -2.10
N SER A 22 -9.99 18.57 -2.93
CA SER A 22 -9.97 19.85 -3.65
C SER A 22 -9.86 21.03 -2.68
N ARG A 23 -10.67 21.07 -1.63
CA ARG A 23 -10.62 22.11 -0.60
C ARG A 23 -9.27 22.18 0.12
N LYS A 24 -8.69 21.01 0.46
CA LYS A 24 -7.37 20.95 1.11
C LYS A 24 -6.26 21.43 0.18
N ILE A 25 -6.27 21.00 -1.09
CA ILE A 25 -5.31 21.48 -2.09
C ILE A 25 -5.45 22.98 -2.30
N THR A 26 -6.67 23.49 -2.46
CA THR A 26 -6.92 24.92 -2.64
C THR A 26 -6.35 25.75 -1.49
N SER A 27 -6.52 25.31 -0.24
CA SER A 27 -5.97 26.00 0.93
C SER A 27 -4.43 26.05 0.91
N VAL A 28 -3.78 24.97 0.47
CA VAL A 28 -2.32 24.92 0.32
C VAL A 28 -1.85 25.86 -0.80
N VAL A 29 -2.53 25.85 -1.95
CA VAL A 29 -2.19 26.71 -3.08
C VAL A 29 -2.32 28.20 -2.70
N ILE A 30 -3.40 28.57 -2.02
CA ILE A 30 -3.58 29.95 -1.52
C ILE A 30 -2.44 30.36 -0.60
N LEU A 31 -2.05 29.48 0.34
CA LEU A 31 -0.93 29.74 1.24
C LEU A 31 0.39 29.91 0.49
N ILE A 32 0.66 29.06 -0.52
CA ILE A 32 1.86 29.16 -1.37
C ILE A 32 1.90 30.52 -2.07
N VAL A 33 0.78 30.96 -2.66
CA VAL A 33 0.71 32.27 -3.34
C VAL A 33 1.01 33.43 -2.38
N ILE A 34 0.41 33.41 -1.18
CA ILE A 34 0.66 34.41 -0.15
C ILE A 34 2.14 34.43 0.27
N LEU A 35 2.70 33.25 0.57
CA LEU A 35 4.10 33.14 0.99
C LEU A 35 5.07 33.53 -0.13
N THR A 36 4.77 33.20 -1.39
CA THR A 36 5.54 33.66 -2.55
C THR A 36 5.56 35.20 -2.62
N GLY A 37 4.41 35.84 -2.40
CA GLY A 37 4.34 37.31 -2.33
C GLY A 37 5.20 37.87 -1.19
N ILE A 38 5.19 37.27 -0.01
CA ILE A 38 6.01 37.69 1.12
C ILE A 38 7.51 37.53 0.80
N TRP A 39 7.91 36.35 0.28
CA TRP A 39 9.30 36.10 -0.09
C TRP A 39 9.80 37.00 -1.21
N SER A 40 8.93 37.43 -2.15
CA SER A 40 9.32 38.35 -3.24
C SER A 40 9.86 39.69 -2.77
N ILE A 41 9.54 40.11 -1.53
CA ILE A 41 10.03 41.34 -0.92
C ILE A 41 11.52 41.23 -0.52
N SER A 42 11.91 40.05 0.00
CA SER A 42 13.27 39.83 0.53
C SER A 42 14.17 39.02 -0.42
N ILE A 43 13.67 38.65 -1.59
CA ILE A 43 14.35 37.69 -2.47
C ILE A 43 15.68 38.24 -3.01
N ASP A 44 15.80 39.53 -3.26
CA ASP A 44 17.02 40.13 -3.82
C ASP A 44 18.22 40.00 -2.90
N GLU A 45 18.01 40.07 -1.59
CA GLU A 45 19.06 39.89 -0.58
C GLU A 45 19.52 38.45 -0.52
N ILE A 46 18.56 37.53 -0.57
CA ILE A 46 18.83 36.07 -0.57
C ILE A 46 19.61 35.70 -1.84
N LEU A 47 19.19 36.19 -3.01
CA LEU A 47 19.87 35.90 -4.28
C LEU A 47 21.29 36.45 -4.31
N ARG A 48 21.51 37.70 -3.83
CA ARG A 48 22.86 38.27 -3.69
C ARG A 48 23.73 37.41 -2.80
N TYR A 49 23.22 37.01 -1.64
CA TYR A 49 23.97 36.10 -0.74
C TYR A 49 24.32 34.79 -1.41
N THR A 50 23.36 34.17 -2.09
CA THR A 50 23.56 32.90 -2.81
C THR A 50 24.58 33.06 -3.93
N LEU A 51 24.50 34.13 -4.75
CA LEU A 51 25.46 34.39 -5.82
C LEU A 51 26.86 34.59 -5.29
N ASN A 52 27.02 35.35 -4.21
CA ASN A 52 28.35 35.51 -3.59
C ASN A 52 28.97 34.19 -3.10
N GLN A 53 28.14 33.21 -2.75
CA GLN A 53 28.63 31.87 -2.39
C GLN A 53 28.93 31.00 -3.61
N LEU A 54 28.26 31.25 -4.74
CA LEU A 54 28.43 30.50 -5.99
C LEU A 54 29.58 31.06 -6.86
N ASP A 55 30.06 32.29 -6.58
CA ASP A 55 31.10 32.95 -7.37
C ASP A 55 32.41 32.16 -7.32
N PRO A 56 32.87 31.62 -8.47
CA PRO A 56 34.10 30.83 -8.51
C PRO A 56 35.36 31.69 -8.56
N CYS A 57 35.23 33.01 -8.76
CA CYS A 57 36.36 33.91 -9.01
C CYS A 57 36.82 34.62 -7.73
N SER A 58 38.07 34.96 -7.67
CA SER A 58 38.63 35.82 -6.62
C SER A 58 38.24 37.29 -6.78
N GLU A 59 38.05 37.73 -8.00
CA GLU A 59 37.48 39.01 -8.38
C GLU A 59 36.13 38.77 -9.03
N ALA A 60 35.07 39.48 -8.63
CA ALA A 60 33.69 39.26 -9.09
C ALA A 60 33.60 39.11 -10.62
N CYS A 61 33.29 37.88 -11.08
CA CYS A 61 33.15 37.56 -12.50
C CYS A 61 31.69 37.32 -12.94
N ILE A 62 30.75 37.42 -12.00
CA ILE A 62 29.33 37.23 -12.27
C ILE A 62 28.68 38.57 -12.67
N ASN A 63 27.99 38.55 -13.81
CA ASN A 63 27.28 39.71 -14.35
C ASN A 63 25.86 39.30 -14.74
N ILE A 64 24.95 40.29 -14.80
CA ILE A 64 23.60 40.08 -15.33
C ILE A 64 23.61 40.53 -16.78
N PHE A 65 23.52 39.58 -17.72
CA PHE A 65 23.49 39.86 -19.14
C PHE A 65 22.05 39.98 -19.69
N SER A 66 21.10 39.28 -19.06
CA SER A 66 19.71 39.18 -19.49
C SER A 66 18.76 39.65 -18.36
N PRO A 67 18.32 40.92 -18.33
CA PRO A 67 17.46 41.42 -17.25
C PRO A 67 16.07 40.78 -17.18
N ASP A 68 15.56 40.30 -18.32
CA ASP A 68 14.29 39.53 -18.39
C ASP A 68 14.40 38.16 -17.77
N GLU A 69 15.48 37.43 -18.02
CA GLU A 69 15.77 36.16 -17.38
C GLU A 69 16.02 36.30 -15.86
N TRP A 70 16.66 37.38 -15.47
CA TRP A 70 16.83 37.73 -14.06
C TRP A 70 15.49 37.92 -13.35
N ALA A 71 14.54 38.64 -13.95
CA ALA A 71 13.21 38.81 -13.39
C ALA A 71 12.47 37.46 -13.23
N GLY A 72 12.57 36.58 -14.23
CA GLY A 72 12.00 35.25 -14.19
C GLY A 72 12.60 34.37 -13.07
N THR A 73 13.93 34.37 -12.94
CA THR A 73 14.67 33.63 -11.91
C THR A 73 14.32 34.11 -10.50
N ARG A 74 14.14 35.44 -10.33
CA ARG A 74 13.71 36.08 -9.10
C ARG A 74 12.34 35.58 -8.62
N TRP A 75 11.33 35.57 -9.52
CA TRP A 75 10.01 35.05 -9.20
C TRP A 75 10.00 33.55 -8.93
N LEU A 76 10.75 32.80 -9.71
CA LEU A 76 10.87 31.33 -9.50
C LEU A 76 11.51 31.00 -8.15
N SER A 77 12.53 31.76 -7.73
CA SER A 77 13.17 31.61 -6.42
C SER A 77 12.20 31.93 -5.28
N ALA A 78 11.43 32.99 -5.39
CA ALA A 78 10.41 33.37 -4.41
C ALA A 78 9.32 32.26 -4.31
N ALA A 79 8.91 31.70 -5.45
CA ALA A 79 7.94 30.61 -5.48
C ALA A 79 8.44 29.35 -4.78
N ILE A 80 9.72 28.98 -4.99
CA ILE A 80 10.35 27.84 -4.29
C ILE A 80 10.33 28.04 -2.77
N LEU A 81 10.74 29.20 -2.31
CA LEU A 81 10.71 29.52 -0.88
C LEU A 81 9.29 29.50 -0.33
N GLY A 82 8.31 29.98 -1.12
CA GLY A 82 6.89 29.88 -0.79
C GLY A 82 6.42 28.43 -0.63
N VAL A 83 6.71 27.58 -1.59
CA VAL A 83 6.38 26.14 -1.53
C VAL A 83 7.04 25.46 -0.34
N PHE A 84 8.32 25.76 -0.11
CA PHE A 84 9.09 25.14 0.96
C PHE A 84 8.60 25.51 2.35
N THR A 85 8.26 26.78 2.54
CA THR A 85 7.69 27.29 3.80
C THR A 85 6.24 26.86 4.00
N ALA A 86 5.48 26.61 2.93
CA ALA A 86 4.14 26.04 3.00
C ALA A 86 4.13 24.53 3.26
N ALA A 87 5.25 23.83 3.05
CA ALA A 87 5.31 22.36 3.13
C ALA A 87 4.83 21.77 4.47
N PRO A 88 5.16 22.32 5.66
CA PRO A 88 4.61 21.80 6.92
C PRO A 88 3.08 21.87 6.98
N PHE A 89 2.48 22.95 6.47
CA PHE A 89 1.03 23.06 6.37
C PHE A 89 0.45 22.05 5.37
N ALA A 90 1.07 21.90 4.20
CA ALA A 90 0.68 20.90 3.20
C ALA A 90 0.73 19.47 3.79
N MET A 91 1.74 19.15 4.61
CA MET A 91 1.85 17.88 5.31
C MET A 91 0.70 17.66 6.30
N THR A 92 0.26 18.68 7.03
CA THR A 92 -0.90 18.56 7.94
C THR A 92 -2.19 18.32 7.18
N GLN A 93 -2.38 18.95 6.01
CA GLN A 93 -3.53 18.70 5.14
C GLN A 93 -3.50 17.30 4.54
N ALA A 94 -2.35 16.85 4.07
CA ALA A 94 -2.16 15.49 3.54
C ALA A 94 -2.42 14.43 4.62
N TYR A 95 -1.88 14.64 5.83
CA TYR A 95 -2.13 13.75 6.97
C TYR A 95 -3.62 13.72 7.35
N GLY A 96 -4.27 14.88 7.43
CA GLY A 96 -5.69 14.97 7.74
C GLY A 96 -6.58 14.26 6.71
N PHE A 97 -6.16 14.23 5.43
CA PHE A 97 -6.84 13.47 4.39
C PHE A 97 -6.59 11.94 4.50
N ALA A 98 -5.35 11.55 4.78
CA ALA A 98 -4.98 10.14 4.87
C ALA A 98 -5.40 9.46 6.18
N LYS A 99 -5.56 10.23 7.27
CA LYS A 99 -5.84 9.74 8.63
C LYS A 99 -7.00 8.74 8.75
N PRO A 100 -8.15 8.91 8.08
CA PRO A 100 -9.26 7.95 8.16
C PRO A 100 -8.87 6.56 7.63
N GLY A 101 -8.02 6.50 6.61
CA GLY A 101 -7.57 5.24 5.98
C GLY A 101 -6.36 4.58 6.65
N LEU A 102 -5.76 5.20 7.69
CA LEU A 102 -4.56 4.71 8.36
C LEU A 102 -4.88 4.08 9.71
N LEU A 103 -4.26 2.94 9.99
CA LEU A 103 -4.27 2.30 11.30
C LEU A 103 -3.59 3.19 12.36
N PRO A 104 -3.96 3.10 13.64
CA PRO A 104 -3.35 3.88 14.71
C PRO A 104 -1.81 3.73 14.79
N SER A 105 -1.30 2.52 14.54
CA SER A 105 0.14 2.22 14.46
C SER A 105 0.83 2.92 13.29
N GLU A 106 0.18 2.99 12.12
CA GLU A 106 0.71 3.60 10.90
C GLU A 106 0.73 5.14 10.97
N ARG A 107 -0.22 5.75 11.71
CA ARG A 107 -0.35 7.21 11.83
C ARG A 107 0.92 7.87 12.37
N ARG A 108 1.48 7.31 13.45
CA ARG A 108 2.72 7.83 14.06
C ARG A 108 3.89 7.71 13.10
N GLY A 109 4.04 6.55 12.44
CA GLY A 109 5.08 6.31 11.46
C GLY A 109 5.02 7.29 10.28
N MET A 110 3.82 7.54 9.74
CA MET A 110 3.62 8.49 8.65
C MET A 110 4.03 9.92 9.03
N VAL A 111 3.63 10.40 10.21
CA VAL A 111 4.00 11.77 10.67
C VAL A 111 5.51 11.90 10.85
N ILE A 112 6.14 10.93 11.51
CA ILE A 112 7.61 10.92 11.70
C ILE A 112 8.32 10.92 10.35
N TRP A 113 7.86 10.09 9.40
CA TRP A 113 8.44 10.00 8.07
C TRP A 113 8.31 11.31 7.29
N MET A 114 7.15 11.96 7.31
CA MET A 114 6.96 13.26 6.63
C MET A 114 7.89 14.33 7.19
N ILE A 115 8.02 14.44 8.52
CA ILE A 115 8.93 15.39 9.17
C ILE A 115 10.38 15.08 8.80
N LEU A 116 10.77 13.81 8.85
CA LEU A 116 12.14 13.37 8.50
C LEU A 116 12.47 13.75 7.05
N MET A 117 11.57 13.48 6.12
CA MET A 117 11.79 13.79 4.70
C MET A 117 11.82 15.28 4.41
N TRP A 118 11.04 16.08 5.14
CA TRP A 118 11.11 17.54 5.03
C TRP A 118 12.46 18.08 5.53
N ILE A 119 12.93 17.62 6.69
CA ILE A 119 14.26 17.99 7.23
C ILE A 119 15.37 17.54 6.29
N LEU A 120 15.27 16.32 5.76
CA LEU A 120 16.24 15.80 4.80
C LEU A 120 16.27 16.64 3.52
N SER A 121 15.11 17.02 3.00
CA SER A 121 14.98 17.91 1.83
C SER A 121 15.64 19.27 2.06
N LEU A 122 15.37 19.88 3.23
CA LEU A 122 15.99 21.14 3.62
C LEU A 122 17.52 21.02 3.70
N SER A 123 18.00 20.02 4.40
CA SER A 123 19.44 19.76 4.57
C SER A 123 20.13 19.50 3.23
N ALA A 124 19.48 18.74 2.34
CA ALA A 124 20.01 18.41 1.03
C ALA A 124 20.08 19.66 0.11
N ILE A 125 19.05 20.51 0.13
CA ILE A 125 19.05 21.76 -0.63
C ILE A 125 20.16 22.71 -0.13
N ILE A 126 20.28 22.89 1.19
CA ILE A 126 21.33 23.70 1.80
C ILE A 126 22.72 23.15 1.41
N PHE A 127 22.91 21.85 1.50
CA PHE A 127 24.17 21.20 1.12
C PHE A 127 24.51 21.44 -0.37
N VAL A 128 23.52 21.27 -1.25
CA VAL A 128 23.73 21.47 -2.70
C VAL A 128 24.04 22.93 -3.00
N LEU A 129 23.25 23.86 -2.50
CA LEU A 129 23.44 25.30 -2.81
C LEU A 129 24.73 25.87 -2.25
N PHE A 130 25.12 25.47 -1.03
CA PHE A 130 26.25 26.11 -0.31
C PHE A 130 27.53 25.28 -0.25
N ARG A 131 27.52 24.04 -0.75
CA ARG A 131 28.73 23.18 -0.78
C ARG A 131 28.97 22.56 -2.13
N PHE A 132 27.98 21.85 -2.68
CA PHE A 132 28.16 21.11 -3.92
C PHE A 132 28.28 22.01 -5.15
N LEU A 133 27.38 22.97 -5.30
CA LEU A 133 27.40 23.88 -6.46
C LEU A 133 28.60 24.82 -6.47
N PRO A 134 29.00 25.48 -5.35
CA PRO A 134 30.25 26.23 -5.32
C PRO A 134 31.48 25.40 -5.70
N TRP A 135 31.56 24.18 -5.21
CA TRP A 135 32.62 23.26 -5.60
C TRP A 135 32.57 22.94 -7.10
N LEU A 136 31.36 22.64 -7.63
CA LEU A 136 31.15 22.32 -9.06
C LEU A 136 31.53 23.49 -9.96
N TYR A 137 31.10 24.72 -9.64
CA TYR A 137 31.44 25.90 -10.41
C TYR A 137 32.92 26.25 -10.29
N GLY A 138 33.54 26.13 -9.13
CA GLY A 138 34.97 26.30 -8.94
C GLY A 138 35.81 25.27 -9.74
N PHE A 139 35.34 24.02 -9.76
CA PHE A 139 35.96 22.97 -10.58
C PHE A 139 35.85 23.29 -12.08
N GLY A 140 34.67 23.72 -12.53
CA GLY A 140 34.49 24.14 -13.93
C GLY A 140 35.32 25.37 -14.30
N HIS A 141 35.49 26.33 -13.36
CA HIS A 141 36.31 27.51 -13.56
C HIS A 141 37.79 27.19 -13.72
N SER A 142 38.34 26.25 -12.94
CA SER A 142 39.74 25.84 -13.04
C SER A 142 40.10 25.28 -14.41
N PHE A 143 39.20 24.62 -15.13
CA PHE A 143 39.43 24.18 -16.51
C PHE A 143 39.54 25.35 -17.48
N ASN A 144 38.82 26.46 -17.25
CA ASN A 144 38.88 27.64 -18.12
C ASN A 144 40.18 28.42 -17.91
N ASP A 145 40.68 28.52 -16.67
CA ASP A 145 41.94 29.16 -16.34
C ASP A 145 43.11 28.49 -17.01
N ASP A 146 43.14 27.15 -17.12
CA ASP A 146 44.16 26.38 -17.82
C ASP A 146 44.17 26.69 -19.32
N THR A 147 43.06 27.11 -19.90
CA THR A 147 42.94 27.48 -21.32
C THR A 147 43.26 28.96 -21.62
N GLY A 148 43.47 29.78 -20.58
CA GLY A 148 43.71 31.22 -20.69
C GLY A 148 42.51 32.07 -21.10
N ILE A 149 41.31 31.49 -21.00
CA ILE A 149 40.04 32.18 -21.31
C ILE A 149 39.54 32.83 -20.02
N VAL A 150 39.35 34.16 -20.04
CA VAL A 150 38.74 34.90 -18.95
C VAL A 150 37.23 34.58 -18.89
N GLY A 151 36.85 33.70 -17.93
CA GLY A 151 35.43 33.33 -17.73
C GLY A 151 34.61 34.50 -17.19
N ARG A 152 33.49 34.78 -17.85
CA ARG A 152 32.43 35.63 -17.32
C ARG A 152 31.15 34.84 -17.28
N TYR A 153 30.49 34.83 -16.12
CA TYR A 153 29.31 33.97 -15.89
C TYR A 153 28.04 34.84 -15.81
N ASP A 154 26.94 34.33 -16.37
CA ASP A 154 25.62 34.96 -16.22
C ASP A 154 24.99 34.54 -14.90
N ALA A 155 24.67 35.56 -14.09
CA ALA A 155 24.00 35.36 -12.79
C ALA A 155 22.65 34.66 -12.91
N ALA A 156 21.86 35.01 -13.94
CA ALA A 156 20.54 34.42 -14.15
C ALA A 156 20.63 32.93 -14.49
N GLU A 157 21.56 32.56 -15.39
CA GLU A 157 21.77 31.16 -15.79
C GLU A 157 22.30 30.30 -14.65
N MET A 158 23.28 30.79 -13.89
CA MET A 158 23.81 30.10 -12.72
C MET A 158 22.73 29.80 -11.67
N LEU A 159 21.91 30.81 -11.36
CA LEU A 159 20.78 30.63 -10.44
C LEU A 159 19.71 29.70 -11.01
N ARG A 160 19.37 29.81 -12.30
CA ARG A 160 18.41 28.96 -12.96
C ARG A 160 18.78 27.48 -12.87
N ILE A 161 20.06 27.16 -13.13
CA ILE A 161 20.60 25.81 -12.98
C ILE A 161 20.51 25.36 -11.52
N SER A 162 20.95 26.21 -10.58
CA SER A 162 20.93 25.91 -9.15
C SER A 162 19.52 25.61 -8.63
N ILE A 163 18.56 26.43 -9.03
CA ILE A 163 17.15 26.29 -8.70
C ILE A 163 16.55 25.02 -9.31
N SER A 164 16.90 24.72 -10.57
CA SER A 164 16.44 23.51 -11.25
C SER A 164 16.94 22.24 -10.56
N ILE A 165 18.18 22.22 -10.10
CA ILE A 165 18.73 21.09 -9.30
C ILE A 165 18.01 20.99 -7.96
N ALA A 166 17.74 22.10 -7.27
CA ALA A 166 16.99 22.10 -6.02
C ALA A 166 15.57 21.52 -6.21
N TRP A 167 14.87 21.94 -7.27
CA TRP A 167 13.57 21.37 -7.63
C TRP A 167 13.64 19.89 -7.96
N ALA A 168 14.62 19.45 -8.74
CA ALA A 168 14.83 18.07 -9.06
C ALA A 168 14.99 17.21 -7.79
N MET A 169 15.75 17.71 -6.80
CA MET A 169 15.91 17.03 -5.51
C MET A 169 14.59 16.93 -4.76
N ILE A 170 13.80 18.01 -4.69
CA ILE A 170 12.47 17.98 -4.03
C ILE A 170 11.58 16.92 -4.69
N LEU A 171 11.54 16.87 -6.03
CA LEU A 171 10.73 15.91 -6.77
C LEU A 171 11.15 14.48 -6.54
N VAL A 172 12.46 14.21 -6.52
CA VAL A 172 13.01 12.86 -6.23
C VAL A 172 12.68 12.42 -4.82
N LEU A 173 12.90 13.29 -3.83
CA LEU A 173 12.58 13.00 -2.43
C LEU A 173 11.07 12.82 -2.21
N ALA A 174 10.23 13.58 -2.91
CA ALA A 174 8.78 13.37 -2.91
C ALA A 174 8.40 12.02 -3.50
N ALA A 175 8.98 11.63 -4.65
CA ALA A 175 8.73 10.33 -5.26
C ALA A 175 9.17 9.17 -4.36
N MET A 176 10.36 9.29 -3.73
CA MET A 176 10.86 8.32 -2.74
C MET A 176 9.91 8.22 -1.53
N SER A 177 9.36 9.34 -1.07
CA SER A 177 8.40 9.38 0.04
C SER A 177 7.10 8.66 -0.32
N VAL A 178 6.57 8.88 -1.52
CA VAL A 178 5.37 8.19 -2.03
C VAL A 178 5.60 6.68 -2.06
N VAL A 179 6.73 6.22 -2.60
CA VAL A 179 7.06 4.78 -2.65
C VAL A 179 7.16 4.17 -1.26
N THR A 180 7.82 4.88 -0.34
CA THR A 180 8.02 4.38 1.03
C THR A 180 6.70 4.32 1.80
N ILE A 181 5.87 5.35 1.72
CA ILE A 181 4.56 5.39 2.37
C ILE A 181 3.64 4.32 1.76
N ALA A 182 3.58 4.21 0.42
CA ALA A 182 2.77 3.21 -0.25
C ALA A 182 3.24 1.77 0.07
N GLY A 183 4.54 1.56 0.23
CA GLY A 183 5.10 0.28 0.66
C GLY A 183 4.77 -0.04 2.11
N ALA A 184 4.93 0.92 3.03
CA ALA A 184 4.60 0.77 4.44
C ALA A 184 3.10 0.50 4.66
N SER A 185 2.23 1.16 3.88
CA SER A 185 0.78 0.93 3.91
C SER A 185 0.36 -0.33 3.15
N LYS A 186 1.28 -1.16 2.68
CA LYS A 186 1.01 -2.38 1.90
C LYS A 186 0.13 -2.16 0.65
N LEU A 187 0.12 -0.93 0.11
CA LEU A 187 -0.55 -0.61 -1.16
C LEU A 187 0.27 -1.07 -2.37
N LEU A 188 1.60 -1.24 -2.17
CA LEU A 188 2.55 -1.69 -3.17
C LEU A 188 2.88 -3.18 -2.99
N TRP A 189 2.77 -3.96 -4.05
CA TRP A 189 3.09 -5.38 -4.09
C TRP A 189 3.46 -5.83 -5.51
N SER A 190 4.03 -7.01 -5.65
CA SER A 190 4.61 -7.48 -6.92
C SER A 190 3.65 -7.44 -8.11
N GLY A 191 2.37 -7.77 -7.91
CA GLY A 191 1.36 -7.80 -8.97
C GLY A 191 0.92 -6.43 -9.48
N ASN A 192 1.00 -5.36 -8.66
CA ASN A 192 0.65 -4.00 -9.07
C ASN A 192 1.87 -3.09 -9.26
N SER A 193 3.08 -3.60 -9.01
CA SER A 193 4.32 -2.82 -9.02
C SER A 193 4.57 -2.12 -10.36
N GLY A 194 4.24 -2.76 -11.50
CA GLY A 194 4.40 -2.15 -12.83
C GLY A 194 3.55 -0.90 -13.02
N TRP A 195 2.30 -0.94 -12.56
CA TRP A 195 1.39 0.20 -12.62
C TRP A 195 1.82 1.37 -11.72
N TRP A 196 2.32 1.07 -10.52
CA TRP A 196 2.86 2.07 -9.62
C TRP A 196 4.16 2.69 -10.14
N ARG A 197 5.07 1.87 -10.70
CA ARG A 197 6.28 2.36 -11.37
C ARG A 197 5.94 3.34 -12.47
N LEU A 198 5.01 2.98 -13.36
CA LEU A 198 4.59 3.85 -14.46
C LEU A 198 4.09 5.21 -13.94
N ARG A 199 3.28 5.21 -12.89
CA ARG A 199 2.76 6.47 -12.31
C ARG A 199 3.85 7.30 -11.66
N ILE A 200 4.65 6.70 -10.80
CA ILE A 200 5.67 7.42 -10.02
C ILE A 200 6.78 7.93 -10.94
N HIS A 201 7.35 7.06 -11.76
CA HIS A 201 8.39 7.48 -12.71
C HIS A 201 7.82 8.41 -13.78
N GLY A 202 6.67 8.10 -14.37
CA GLY A 202 6.07 8.92 -15.41
C GLY A 202 5.79 10.34 -14.93
N PHE A 203 5.19 10.48 -13.75
CA PHE A 203 4.90 11.80 -13.17
C PHE A 203 6.18 12.55 -12.76
N MET A 204 7.11 11.86 -12.10
CA MET A 204 8.39 12.43 -11.70
C MET A 204 9.19 12.89 -12.93
N LEU A 205 9.31 12.07 -13.96
CA LEU A 205 10.07 12.41 -15.17
C LEU A 205 9.41 13.55 -15.96
N MET A 206 8.09 13.56 -16.05
CA MET A 206 7.36 14.67 -16.66
C MET A 206 7.66 16.01 -15.95
N LEU A 207 7.66 16.01 -14.62
CA LEU A 207 7.98 17.20 -13.83
C LEU A 207 9.46 17.59 -13.93
N LEU A 208 10.37 16.62 -13.94
CA LEU A 208 11.79 16.89 -14.16
C LEU A 208 12.03 17.55 -15.51
N TRP A 209 11.38 17.05 -16.55
CA TRP A 209 11.49 17.66 -17.87
C TRP A 209 10.94 19.09 -17.94
N LEU A 210 9.92 19.38 -17.17
CA LEU A 210 9.35 20.74 -17.09
C LEU A 210 10.28 21.73 -16.37
N VAL A 211 11.00 21.25 -15.35
CA VAL A 211 11.81 22.09 -14.45
C VAL A 211 13.23 22.33 -14.97
N ILE A 212 13.82 21.33 -15.64
CA ILE A 212 15.21 21.41 -16.10
C ILE A 212 15.28 22.16 -17.42
N PRO A 213 16.20 23.16 -17.56
CA PRO A 213 16.36 23.91 -18.78
C PRO A 213 16.72 23.03 -19.98
N SER A 214 16.10 23.27 -21.13
CA SER A 214 16.30 22.50 -22.37
C SER A 214 17.69 22.65 -23.00
N ASN A 215 18.40 23.73 -22.65
CA ASN A 215 19.77 23.97 -23.09
C ASN A 215 20.80 23.04 -22.41
N LEU A 216 20.41 22.26 -21.39
CA LEU A 216 21.26 21.35 -20.65
C LEU A 216 20.76 19.88 -20.76
N PRO A 217 20.73 19.28 -21.96
CA PRO A 217 20.20 17.93 -22.14
C PRO A 217 20.97 16.85 -21.36
N GLY A 218 22.28 17.05 -21.19
CA GLY A 218 23.12 16.14 -20.37
C GLY A 218 22.73 16.12 -18.90
N LEU A 219 22.35 17.28 -18.34
CA LEU A 219 21.87 17.38 -16.95
C LEU A 219 20.52 16.67 -16.80
N LEU A 220 19.59 16.89 -17.70
CA LEU A 220 18.29 16.23 -17.71
C LEU A 220 18.45 14.71 -17.75
N PHE A 221 19.28 14.20 -18.66
CA PHE A 221 19.48 12.78 -18.83
C PHE A 221 20.13 12.12 -17.60
N SER A 222 21.18 12.74 -17.05
CA SER A 222 21.86 12.24 -15.84
C SER A 222 20.95 12.24 -14.62
N LEU A 223 20.19 13.32 -14.39
CA LEU A 223 19.22 13.41 -13.29
C LEU A 223 18.08 12.39 -13.43
N THR A 224 17.61 12.15 -14.66
CA THR A 224 16.61 11.13 -14.94
C THR A 224 17.08 9.72 -14.53
N ILE A 225 18.30 9.35 -14.91
CA ILE A 225 18.88 8.04 -14.54
C ILE A 225 19.05 7.94 -13.02
N VAL A 226 19.65 8.96 -12.39
CA VAL A 226 19.88 8.96 -10.94
C VAL A 226 18.57 8.92 -10.18
N ALA A 227 17.61 9.75 -10.54
CA ALA A 227 16.29 9.80 -9.90
C ALA A 227 15.54 8.45 -10.00
N SER A 228 15.51 7.87 -11.20
CA SER A 228 14.87 6.57 -11.41
C SER A 228 15.58 5.46 -10.64
N GLY A 229 16.91 5.47 -10.61
CA GLY A 229 17.71 4.52 -9.85
C GLY A 229 17.43 4.62 -8.32
N LEU A 230 17.39 5.83 -7.77
CA LEU A 230 17.08 6.05 -6.35
C LEU A 230 15.69 5.56 -5.97
N VAL A 231 14.68 5.85 -6.78
CA VAL A 231 13.30 5.38 -6.56
C VAL A 231 13.24 3.85 -6.60
N GLU A 232 13.92 3.18 -7.55
CA GLU A 232 13.97 1.72 -7.62
C GLU A 232 14.71 1.10 -6.42
N VAL A 233 15.83 1.69 -5.98
CA VAL A 233 16.58 1.21 -4.81
C VAL A 233 15.75 1.29 -3.54
N ILE A 234 15.12 2.43 -3.29
CA ILE A 234 14.25 2.62 -2.12
C ILE A 234 13.02 1.71 -2.20
N GLY A 235 12.41 1.60 -3.38
CA GLY A 235 11.22 0.78 -3.61
C GLY A 235 11.47 -0.71 -3.72
N TRP A 236 12.72 -1.16 -3.75
CA TRP A 236 13.09 -2.55 -4.06
C TRP A 236 12.32 -3.61 -3.26
N LYS A 237 12.22 -3.43 -1.95
CA LYS A 237 11.48 -4.35 -1.07
C LYS A 237 9.97 -4.28 -1.31
N SER A 238 9.44 -3.05 -1.43
CA SER A 238 8.01 -2.81 -1.61
C SER A 238 7.49 -3.31 -2.96
N PHE A 239 8.24 -3.11 -4.03
CA PHE A 239 7.90 -3.59 -5.37
C PHE A 239 7.93 -5.11 -5.52
N ARG A 240 8.61 -5.82 -4.64
CA ARG A 240 8.72 -7.29 -4.60
C ARG A 240 7.94 -7.92 -3.46
N ALA A 241 7.25 -7.11 -2.68
CA ALA A 241 6.44 -7.62 -1.58
C ALA A 241 5.37 -8.61 -2.10
N SER A 242 5.06 -9.61 -1.31
CA SER A 242 3.96 -10.52 -1.58
C SER A 242 2.62 -9.76 -1.57
N MET A 243 1.63 -10.30 -2.26
CA MET A 243 0.29 -9.74 -2.34
C MET A 243 -0.26 -9.53 -0.92
N PRO A 244 -0.69 -8.32 -0.55
CA PRO A 244 -1.40 -8.15 0.71
C PRO A 244 -2.76 -8.83 0.59
N VAL A 245 -3.18 -9.43 1.67
CA VAL A 245 -4.36 -10.27 1.87
C VAL A 245 -5.67 -9.71 1.36
N ALA A 246 -5.80 -8.43 1.28
CA ALA A 246 -7.04 -7.74 0.90
C ALA A 246 -7.41 -7.81 -0.58
N TYR A 247 -6.46 -8.19 -1.43
CA TYR A 247 -6.73 -8.34 -2.86
C TYR A 247 -7.36 -9.70 -3.15
N GLY A 248 -8.62 -9.73 -3.34
CA GLY A 248 -9.45 -10.91 -3.53
C GLY A 248 -10.69 -10.83 -2.66
N LEU A 249 -10.65 -9.98 -1.62
CA LEU A 249 -11.78 -9.75 -0.75
C LEU A 249 -12.85 -8.95 -1.50
N LYS A 250 -13.95 -9.60 -1.82
CA LYS A 250 -15.13 -8.97 -2.46
C LYS A 250 -16.26 -8.87 -1.44
N ASP A 251 -17.16 -7.93 -1.68
CA ASP A 251 -18.42 -7.87 -0.95
C ASP A 251 -19.31 -9.04 -1.41
N ILE A 252 -19.74 -9.87 -0.47
CA ILE A 252 -20.61 -11.01 -0.68
C ILE A 252 -21.97 -10.64 -0.07
N LEU A 253 -23.05 -10.76 -0.85
CA LEU A 253 -24.40 -10.50 -0.36
C LEU A 253 -24.98 -11.78 0.27
N ASP A 254 -25.55 -11.64 1.46
CA ASP A 254 -26.35 -12.70 2.08
C ASP A 254 -27.79 -12.73 1.51
N ALA A 255 -28.59 -13.68 1.98
CA ALA A 255 -29.97 -13.81 1.56
C ALA A 255 -30.86 -12.61 1.92
N GLU A 256 -30.47 -11.85 2.94
CA GLU A 256 -31.13 -10.64 3.42
C GLU A 256 -30.61 -9.36 2.74
N GLY A 257 -29.67 -9.48 1.79
CA GLY A 257 -29.10 -8.35 1.06
C GLY A 257 -28.03 -7.56 1.83
N ARG A 258 -27.53 -8.09 2.96
CA ARG A 258 -26.43 -7.48 3.72
C ARG A 258 -25.09 -7.85 3.10
N THR A 259 -24.16 -6.92 3.12
CA THR A 259 -22.80 -7.13 2.60
C THR A 259 -21.90 -7.78 3.64
N HIS A 260 -21.22 -8.85 3.26
CA HIS A 260 -20.25 -9.56 4.07
C HIS A 260 -18.89 -9.62 3.38
N ARG A 261 -17.81 -9.56 4.17
CA ARG A 261 -16.44 -9.78 3.73
C ARG A 261 -15.87 -10.95 4.50
N VAL A 262 -15.46 -11.99 3.78
CA VAL A 262 -15.00 -13.23 4.40
C VAL A 262 -13.50 -13.39 4.19
N LEU A 263 -12.77 -13.60 5.29
CA LEU A 263 -11.35 -13.91 5.29
C LEU A 263 -11.16 -15.41 5.54
N TYR A 264 -10.39 -16.05 4.69
CA TYR A 264 -9.84 -17.37 4.95
C TYR A 264 -8.45 -17.21 5.57
N VAL A 265 -8.25 -17.83 6.73
CA VAL A 265 -7.00 -17.76 7.50
C VAL A 265 -6.41 -19.15 7.65
N ASP A 266 -5.27 -19.35 7.01
CA ASP A 266 -4.49 -20.55 7.15
C ASP A 266 -3.49 -20.43 8.31
N CYS A 267 -3.54 -21.36 9.27
CA CYS A 267 -2.62 -21.41 10.41
C CYS A 267 -1.77 -22.67 10.33
N SER A 268 -0.48 -22.49 10.10
CA SER A 268 0.48 -23.61 9.94
C SER A 268 1.02 -24.18 11.26
N CYS A 269 0.44 -23.81 12.41
CA CYS A 269 0.93 -24.20 13.74
C CYS A 269 1.01 -25.72 13.97
N CYS A 270 0.16 -26.47 13.30
CA CYS A 270 0.12 -27.94 13.41
C CYS A 270 0.82 -28.66 12.24
N GLY A 271 1.35 -27.92 11.28
CA GLY A 271 2.14 -28.44 10.15
C GLY A 271 1.40 -29.33 9.14
N THR A 272 0.08 -29.46 9.27
CA THR A 272 -0.72 -30.45 8.52
C THR A 272 -1.78 -29.84 7.61
N THR A 273 -1.80 -28.52 7.46
CA THR A 273 -2.85 -27.88 6.68
C THR A 273 -2.44 -27.79 5.22
N PRO A 274 -3.13 -28.49 4.31
CA PRO A 274 -2.90 -28.33 2.89
C PRO A 274 -3.33 -26.93 2.43
N SER A 275 -2.71 -26.43 1.36
CA SER A 275 -3.11 -25.18 0.69
C SER A 275 -4.48 -25.36 0.08
N ILE A 276 -5.48 -24.68 0.60
CA ILE A 276 -6.87 -24.77 0.12
C ILE A 276 -7.12 -23.63 -0.87
N LYS A 277 -7.89 -23.91 -1.91
CA LYS A 277 -8.44 -22.86 -2.79
C LYS A 277 -9.65 -22.21 -2.10
N PRO A 278 -9.58 -20.93 -1.73
CA PRO A 278 -10.71 -20.25 -1.14
C PRO A 278 -11.86 -20.11 -2.12
N LEU A 279 -13.07 -19.92 -1.60
CA LEU A 279 -14.22 -19.57 -2.43
C LEU A 279 -14.02 -18.20 -3.09
N GLU A 280 -14.65 -17.99 -4.24
CA GLU A 280 -14.56 -16.72 -4.94
C GLU A 280 -15.05 -15.56 -4.05
N GLY A 281 -14.25 -14.52 -3.95
CA GLY A 281 -14.54 -13.34 -3.13
C GLY A 281 -13.98 -13.41 -1.71
N MET A 282 -13.41 -14.52 -1.27
CA MET A 282 -12.69 -14.60 0.00
C MET A 282 -11.29 -13.99 -0.11
N GLY A 283 -10.87 -13.26 0.91
CA GLY A 283 -9.46 -12.87 1.11
C GLY A 283 -8.68 -14.01 1.76
N ILE A 284 -7.42 -14.21 1.39
CA ILE A 284 -6.57 -15.28 1.93
C ILE A 284 -5.50 -14.69 2.83
N MET A 285 -5.26 -15.33 3.99
CA MET A 285 -4.13 -15.06 4.87
C MET A 285 -3.48 -16.34 5.34
N SER A 286 -2.15 -16.34 5.35
CA SER A 286 -1.38 -17.44 5.92
C SER A 286 -0.55 -16.92 7.10
N TYR A 287 -0.66 -17.60 8.23
CA TYR A 287 0.09 -17.31 9.44
C TYR A 287 0.83 -18.55 9.89
N TYR A 288 1.94 -18.35 10.57
CA TYR A 288 2.70 -19.46 11.11
C TYR A 288 2.01 -20.06 12.34
N SER A 289 1.53 -19.25 13.27
CA SER A 289 0.90 -19.74 14.51
C SER A 289 0.00 -18.69 15.17
N VAL A 290 -1.05 -18.24 14.48
CA VAL A 290 -2.00 -17.24 15.02
C VAL A 290 -2.62 -17.66 16.35
N CYS A 291 -2.74 -18.94 16.63
CA CYS A 291 -3.25 -19.47 17.90
C CYS A 291 -2.30 -19.24 19.10
N ARG A 292 -1.00 -18.92 18.88
CA ARG A 292 0.02 -18.78 19.93
C ARG A 292 0.73 -17.42 19.90
N SER A 293 0.78 -16.74 18.77
CA SER A 293 1.51 -15.49 18.57
C SER A 293 0.59 -14.28 18.74
N GLU A 294 0.82 -13.48 19.79
CA GLU A 294 0.09 -12.21 20.00
C GLU A 294 0.31 -11.23 18.84
N GLU A 295 1.53 -11.19 18.28
CA GLU A 295 1.84 -10.31 17.15
C GLU A 295 1.00 -10.65 15.90
N GLU A 296 0.83 -11.96 15.61
CA GLU A 296 -0.01 -12.40 14.49
C GLU A 296 -1.49 -12.17 14.77
N GLN A 297 -1.94 -12.29 16.03
CA GLN A 297 -3.30 -11.98 16.46
C GLN A 297 -3.61 -10.49 16.29
N ASP A 298 -2.72 -9.62 16.76
CA ASP A 298 -2.86 -8.16 16.60
C ASP A 298 -2.87 -7.77 15.13
N HIS A 299 -2.00 -8.38 14.33
CA HIS A 299 -1.98 -8.16 12.87
C HIS A 299 -3.31 -8.56 12.23
N LEU A 300 -3.91 -9.70 12.60
CA LEU A 300 -5.20 -10.13 12.06
C LEU A 300 -6.35 -9.23 12.52
N ILE A 301 -6.34 -8.76 13.78
CA ILE A 301 -7.29 -7.76 14.28
C ILE A 301 -7.20 -6.47 13.46
N ASP A 302 -5.99 -6.01 13.17
CA ASP A 302 -5.77 -4.82 12.34
C ASP A 302 -6.30 -5.01 10.91
N VAL A 303 -6.13 -6.19 10.33
CA VAL A 303 -6.69 -6.55 9.02
C VAL A 303 -8.22 -6.54 9.05
N VAL A 304 -8.83 -7.15 10.06
CA VAL A 304 -10.29 -7.16 10.24
C VAL A 304 -10.85 -5.73 10.31
N LYS A 305 -10.21 -4.86 11.10
CA LYS A 305 -10.59 -3.44 11.20
C LYS A 305 -10.43 -2.70 9.88
N ARG A 306 -9.30 -2.92 9.19
CA ARG A 306 -8.95 -2.20 7.96
C ARG A 306 -9.88 -2.54 6.81
N PHE A 307 -10.25 -3.81 6.69
CA PHE A 307 -11.03 -4.30 5.56
C PHE A 307 -12.49 -4.55 5.90
N GLY A 308 -12.89 -4.32 7.14
CA GLY A 308 -14.26 -4.53 7.58
C GLY A 308 -14.72 -5.99 7.40
N ALA A 309 -13.84 -6.95 7.73
CA ALA A 309 -14.19 -8.36 7.60
C ALA A 309 -15.27 -8.73 8.62
N SER A 310 -16.37 -9.32 8.14
CA SER A 310 -17.51 -9.74 8.98
C SER A 310 -17.43 -11.21 9.39
N LYS A 311 -16.57 -11.99 8.69
CA LYS A 311 -16.37 -13.40 8.98
C LYS A 311 -14.95 -13.85 8.71
N ILE A 312 -14.43 -14.71 9.60
CA ILE A 312 -13.16 -15.41 9.42
C ILE A 312 -13.43 -16.91 9.40
N VAL A 313 -12.81 -17.61 8.45
CA VAL A 313 -12.78 -19.06 8.37
C VAL A 313 -11.35 -19.53 8.61
N PHE A 314 -11.09 -20.16 9.75
CA PHE A 314 -9.77 -20.71 10.06
C PHE A 314 -9.61 -22.12 9.52
N SER A 315 -8.43 -22.38 9.01
CA SER A 315 -7.92 -23.72 8.70
C SER A 315 -6.69 -24.01 9.57
N GLY A 316 -6.45 -25.27 9.90
CA GLY A 316 -5.29 -25.71 10.70
C GLY A 316 -5.39 -25.52 12.21
N CYS A 317 -6.36 -24.75 12.71
CA CYS A 317 -6.64 -24.58 14.12
C CYS A 317 -8.12 -24.86 14.42
N VAL A 318 -8.40 -25.35 15.63
CA VAL A 318 -9.76 -25.43 16.18
C VAL A 318 -10.06 -24.17 17.00
N ILE A 319 -11.33 -23.78 17.11
CA ILE A 319 -11.74 -22.56 17.86
C ILE A 319 -11.22 -22.62 19.30
N GLU A 320 -11.24 -23.79 19.92
CA GLU A 320 -10.82 -24.00 21.31
C GLU A 320 -9.33 -23.74 21.54
N SER A 321 -8.51 -23.74 20.48
CA SER A 321 -7.08 -23.43 20.57
C SER A 321 -6.79 -21.93 20.51
N LEU A 322 -7.78 -21.11 20.16
CA LEU A 322 -7.62 -19.67 20.08
C LEU A 322 -7.86 -19.03 21.47
N PRO A 323 -7.06 -18.01 21.88
CA PRO A 323 -7.27 -17.33 23.16
C PRO A 323 -8.65 -16.67 23.25
N VAL A 324 -9.30 -16.80 24.41
CA VAL A 324 -10.65 -16.26 24.63
C VAL A 324 -10.66 -14.74 24.41
N ASN A 325 -9.69 -14.02 24.95
CA ASN A 325 -9.58 -12.56 24.79
C ASN A 325 -9.48 -12.14 23.31
N TYR A 326 -8.81 -12.94 22.50
CA TYR A 326 -8.69 -12.70 21.06
C TYR A 326 -10.02 -12.91 20.34
N LEU A 327 -10.74 -13.99 20.66
CA LEU A 327 -12.08 -14.25 20.11
C LEU A 327 -13.08 -13.16 20.50
N ASP A 328 -13.01 -12.69 21.73
CA ASP A 328 -13.88 -11.60 22.22
C ASP A 328 -13.57 -10.27 21.51
N SER A 329 -12.29 -10.00 21.22
CA SER A 329 -11.88 -8.83 20.42
C SER A 329 -12.46 -8.89 18.99
N LEU A 330 -12.44 -10.04 18.35
CA LEU A 330 -13.04 -10.24 17.02
C LEU A 330 -14.55 -10.10 17.04
N ARG A 331 -15.22 -10.66 18.07
CA ARG A 331 -16.67 -10.51 18.26
C ARG A 331 -17.07 -9.06 18.50
N PHE A 332 -16.29 -8.32 19.29
CA PHE A 332 -16.53 -6.89 19.53
C PHE A 332 -16.45 -6.06 18.25
N LEU A 333 -15.63 -6.49 17.29
CA LEU A 333 -15.53 -5.89 15.95
C LEU A 333 -16.66 -6.34 15.00
N GLY A 334 -17.63 -7.14 15.48
CA GLY A 334 -18.69 -7.69 14.65
C GLY A 334 -18.24 -8.83 13.71
N CYS A 335 -17.04 -9.39 13.95
CA CYS A 335 -16.50 -10.46 13.12
C CYS A 335 -16.82 -11.83 13.70
N SER A 336 -17.53 -12.67 12.96
CA SER A 336 -17.82 -14.06 13.32
C SER A 336 -16.63 -14.97 12.95
N VAL A 337 -16.36 -15.94 13.80
CA VAL A 337 -15.26 -16.88 13.60
C VAL A 337 -15.82 -18.29 13.40
N SER A 338 -15.32 -18.99 12.39
CA SER A 338 -15.58 -20.41 12.15
C SER A 338 -14.28 -21.13 11.78
N THR A 339 -14.25 -22.45 11.97
CA THR A 339 -13.10 -23.28 11.60
C THR A 339 -13.55 -24.42 10.71
N LEU A 340 -12.67 -24.92 9.85
CA LEU A 340 -12.95 -26.09 9.03
C LEU A 340 -12.85 -27.41 9.82
N ASN A 341 -12.33 -27.36 11.06
CA ASN A 341 -12.22 -28.49 12.00
C ASN A 341 -11.53 -29.77 11.47
N LEU A 342 -10.65 -29.63 10.47
CA LEU A 342 -9.99 -30.77 9.83
C LEU A 342 -8.76 -31.30 10.58
N SER A 343 -8.29 -30.60 11.62
CA SER A 343 -7.07 -30.96 12.37
C SER A 343 -7.17 -32.25 13.17
N ARG A 344 -8.35 -32.84 13.30
CA ARG A 344 -8.55 -34.14 13.96
C ARG A 344 -8.41 -35.34 13.02
N LEU A 345 -8.27 -35.11 11.73
CA LEU A 345 -8.01 -36.19 10.76
C LEU A 345 -6.56 -36.66 10.90
N THR A 346 -6.36 -37.97 10.89
CA THR A 346 -5.01 -38.57 11.00
C THR A 346 -4.27 -38.67 9.68
N THR A 347 -4.97 -38.51 8.56
CA THR A 347 -4.39 -38.69 7.23
C THR A 347 -3.56 -37.47 6.87
N ILE A 348 -2.25 -37.66 6.64
CA ILE A 348 -1.40 -36.66 6.00
C ILE A 348 -1.76 -36.67 4.50
N ARG A 349 -2.38 -35.62 4.03
CA ARG A 349 -2.75 -35.50 2.62
C ARG A 349 -1.64 -34.84 1.81
N THR A 350 -1.38 -35.37 0.64
CA THR A 350 -0.54 -34.75 -0.38
C THR A 350 -1.33 -33.69 -1.13
N ASP A 351 -0.67 -32.80 -1.86
CA ASP A 351 -1.31 -31.72 -2.63
C ASP A 351 -2.38 -32.20 -3.63
N ASN A 352 -2.35 -33.49 -4.01
CA ASN A 352 -3.32 -34.09 -4.93
C ASN A 352 -4.55 -34.68 -4.22
N ASP A 353 -4.61 -34.66 -2.88
CA ASP A 353 -5.60 -35.39 -2.09
C ASP A 353 -6.29 -34.49 -1.06
N ILE A 354 -6.66 -33.28 -1.50
CA ILE A 354 -7.19 -32.17 -0.67
C ILE A 354 -8.73 -32.23 -0.57
N VAL A 355 -9.34 -33.33 -0.91
CA VAL A 355 -10.79 -33.44 -1.12
C VAL A 355 -11.61 -33.04 0.12
N ASP A 356 -11.15 -33.45 1.34
CA ASP A 356 -11.86 -33.06 2.57
C ASP A 356 -11.83 -31.56 2.82
N CYS A 357 -10.71 -30.92 2.45
CA CYS A 357 -10.54 -29.48 2.58
C CYS A 357 -11.43 -28.72 1.60
N ASP A 358 -11.46 -29.19 0.34
CA ASP A 358 -12.31 -28.60 -0.71
C ASP A 358 -13.79 -28.81 -0.35
N LEU A 359 -14.16 -29.97 0.17
CA LEU A 359 -15.52 -30.28 0.59
C LEU A 359 -15.94 -29.44 1.81
N ALA A 360 -15.07 -29.30 2.83
CA ALA A 360 -15.33 -28.48 4.01
C ALA A 360 -15.43 -26.99 3.63
N MET A 361 -14.59 -26.50 2.71
CA MET A 361 -14.68 -25.15 2.18
C MET A 361 -15.98 -24.95 1.37
N ALA A 362 -16.34 -25.89 0.50
CA ALA A 362 -17.56 -25.86 -0.27
C ALA A 362 -18.80 -25.80 0.63
N TRP A 363 -18.76 -26.51 1.78
CA TRP A 363 -19.82 -26.52 2.76
C TRP A 363 -19.89 -25.26 3.63
N THR A 364 -19.01 -24.30 3.49
CA THR A 364 -19.13 -23.02 4.20
C THR A 364 -20.43 -22.33 3.80
N ARG A 365 -21.40 -22.28 4.72
CA ARG A 365 -22.75 -21.74 4.46
C ARG A 365 -22.76 -20.21 4.53
N HIS A 366 -22.85 -19.64 5.69
CA HIS A 366 -22.93 -18.19 5.83
C HIS A 366 -21.63 -17.47 5.35
N PRO A 367 -21.69 -16.36 4.59
CA PRO A 367 -22.87 -15.58 4.19
C PRO A 367 -23.61 -16.10 2.94
N TRP A 368 -23.15 -17.15 2.30
CA TRP A 368 -23.85 -17.74 1.16
C TRP A 368 -25.10 -18.50 1.60
N SER A 369 -26.05 -18.67 0.68
CA SER A 369 -27.24 -19.48 0.92
C SER A 369 -26.90 -20.98 1.04
N ASP A 370 -27.69 -21.72 1.81
CA ASP A 370 -27.55 -23.18 1.93
C ASP A 370 -27.62 -23.87 0.58
N SER A 371 -28.51 -23.43 -0.31
CA SER A 371 -28.62 -23.98 -1.66
C SER A 371 -27.36 -23.76 -2.51
N SER A 372 -26.63 -22.67 -2.29
CA SER A 372 -25.34 -22.41 -2.95
C SER A 372 -24.25 -23.31 -2.40
N ALA A 373 -24.21 -23.52 -1.09
CA ALA A 373 -23.27 -24.44 -0.45
C ALA A 373 -23.50 -25.89 -0.91
N GLU A 374 -24.75 -26.33 -0.96
CA GLU A 374 -25.12 -27.64 -1.46
C GLU A 374 -24.68 -27.88 -2.92
N LYS A 375 -24.87 -26.90 -3.79
CA LYS A 375 -24.42 -26.96 -5.19
C LYS A 375 -22.90 -27.11 -5.29
N ARG A 376 -22.15 -26.35 -4.47
CA ARG A 376 -20.67 -26.45 -4.43
C ARG A 376 -20.21 -27.81 -3.93
N CYS A 377 -20.83 -28.34 -2.87
CA CYS A 377 -20.52 -29.68 -2.37
C CYS A 377 -20.76 -30.76 -3.42
N VAL A 378 -21.92 -30.71 -4.11
CA VAL A 378 -22.22 -31.65 -5.19
C VAL A 378 -21.17 -31.57 -6.30
N ALA A 379 -20.76 -30.37 -6.70
CA ALA A 379 -19.70 -30.22 -7.71
C ALA A 379 -18.36 -30.83 -7.25
N VAL A 380 -17.92 -30.56 -6.02
CA VAL A 380 -16.68 -31.15 -5.47
C VAL A 380 -16.76 -32.68 -5.43
N ILE A 381 -17.92 -33.25 -5.05
CA ILE A 381 -18.11 -34.68 -4.99
C ILE A 381 -18.02 -35.31 -6.39
N GLN A 382 -18.62 -34.67 -7.39
CA GLN A 382 -18.59 -35.15 -8.78
C GLN A 382 -17.21 -35.02 -9.43
N ASP A 383 -16.50 -33.93 -9.14
CA ASP A 383 -15.18 -33.66 -9.75
C ASP A 383 -14.06 -34.57 -9.19
N ASN A 384 -14.25 -35.15 -8.00
CA ASN A 384 -13.19 -35.90 -7.29
C ASN A 384 -13.49 -37.40 -7.11
N ASP A 385 -14.46 -37.97 -7.83
CA ASP A 385 -14.82 -39.41 -7.78
C ASP A 385 -14.98 -39.95 -6.35
N ILE A 386 -15.67 -39.20 -5.48
CA ILE A 386 -15.90 -39.64 -4.09
C ILE A 386 -16.95 -40.74 -4.08
N HIS A 387 -16.59 -41.89 -3.49
CA HIS A 387 -17.49 -43.05 -3.39
C HIS A 387 -18.21 -43.14 -2.05
N THR A 388 -17.61 -42.58 -1.00
CA THR A 388 -18.16 -42.64 0.36
C THR A 388 -17.98 -41.31 1.07
N ILE A 389 -19.03 -40.83 1.69
CA ILE A 389 -18.99 -39.64 2.56
C ILE A 389 -19.28 -40.11 3.99
N ILE A 390 -18.30 -39.81 4.84
CA ILE A 390 -18.41 -40.01 6.28
C ILE A 390 -18.88 -38.69 6.87
N TYR A 391 -19.97 -38.70 7.62
CA TYR A 391 -20.53 -37.47 8.17
C TYR A 391 -20.92 -37.58 9.63
N GLY A 392 -20.95 -36.45 10.34
CA GLY A 392 -21.34 -36.34 11.74
C GLY A 392 -21.23 -34.90 12.23
N GLU A 393 -21.60 -34.65 13.48
CA GLU A 393 -21.48 -33.31 14.08
C GLU A 393 -20.03 -32.93 14.37
N LYS A 394 -19.21 -33.87 14.80
CA LYS A 394 -17.79 -33.69 15.12
C LYS A 394 -16.98 -34.82 14.56
N ILE A 395 -15.76 -34.53 14.12
CA ILE A 395 -14.81 -35.54 13.67
C ILE A 395 -14.39 -36.37 14.88
N PRO A 396 -14.58 -37.70 14.84
CA PRO A 396 -14.04 -38.58 15.87
C PRO A 396 -12.51 -38.48 15.92
N PHE A 397 -11.94 -38.57 17.11
CA PHE A 397 -10.49 -38.55 17.25
C PHE A 397 -9.88 -39.78 16.57
N GLY A 398 -8.88 -39.56 15.71
CA GLY A 398 -8.19 -40.65 15.02
C GLY A 398 -8.94 -41.23 13.82
N LEU A 399 -9.97 -40.54 13.31
CA LEU A 399 -10.64 -40.94 12.07
C LEU A 399 -9.62 -40.99 10.92
N ASN A 400 -9.48 -42.16 10.31
CA ASN A 400 -8.65 -42.36 9.14
C ASN A 400 -9.54 -42.46 7.91
N ILE A 401 -9.35 -41.55 6.97
CA ILE A 401 -10.12 -41.47 5.74
C ILE A 401 -9.30 -42.12 4.62
N GLN A 402 -9.89 -43.07 3.92
CA GLN A 402 -9.26 -43.77 2.82
C GLN A 402 -9.37 -42.96 1.49
N PRO A 403 -8.56 -43.29 0.46
CA PRO A 403 -8.74 -42.73 -0.87
C PRO A 403 -10.16 -43.01 -1.40
N GLY A 404 -10.82 -41.98 -1.93
CA GLY A 404 -12.22 -42.04 -2.38
C GLY A 404 -13.26 -41.85 -1.27
N GLU A 405 -12.84 -41.68 -0.03
CA GLU A 405 -13.70 -41.29 1.10
C GLU A 405 -13.47 -39.79 1.42
N ALA A 406 -14.50 -39.14 1.93
CA ALA A 406 -14.39 -37.74 2.39
C ALA A 406 -15.23 -37.48 3.64
N TRP A 407 -14.78 -36.49 4.44
CA TRP A 407 -15.51 -36.06 5.63
C TRP A 407 -16.39 -34.84 5.35
N LEU A 408 -17.64 -34.89 5.84
CA LEU A 408 -18.57 -33.78 5.78
C LEU A 408 -19.17 -33.47 7.16
N SER A 409 -18.96 -32.27 7.67
CA SER A 409 -19.46 -31.87 9.00
C SER A 409 -20.89 -31.37 8.92
N ALA A 410 -21.77 -31.97 9.72
CA ALA A 410 -23.15 -31.58 9.95
C ALA A 410 -23.91 -31.18 8.65
N PRO A 411 -24.04 -32.08 7.65
CA PRO A 411 -24.79 -31.80 6.45
C PRO A 411 -26.29 -31.61 6.76
N THR A 412 -26.98 -30.85 5.89
CA THR A 412 -28.45 -30.75 5.93
C THR A 412 -29.09 -32.00 5.34
N ASP A 413 -30.33 -32.29 5.75
CA ASP A 413 -31.09 -33.43 5.19
C ASP A 413 -31.26 -33.28 3.67
N SER A 414 -31.41 -32.05 3.17
CA SER A 414 -31.47 -31.74 1.73
C SER A 414 -30.16 -32.12 0.99
N LEU A 415 -29.00 -31.88 1.60
CA LEU A 415 -27.71 -32.26 1.02
C LEU A 415 -27.54 -33.77 1.04
N ILE A 416 -27.92 -34.44 2.14
CA ILE A 416 -27.88 -35.90 2.26
C ILE A 416 -28.67 -36.56 1.13
N GLU A 417 -29.92 -36.11 0.90
CA GLU A 417 -30.77 -36.63 -0.18
C GLU A 417 -30.14 -36.42 -1.57
N LYS A 418 -29.45 -35.30 -1.78
CA LYS A 418 -28.77 -35.02 -3.06
C LYS A 418 -27.56 -35.93 -3.26
N ILE A 419 -26.79 -36.20 -2.20
CA ILE A 419 -25.64 -37.09 -2.25
C ILE A 419 -26.07 -38.54 -2.51
N GLU A 420 -27.14 -38.99 -1.86
CA GLU A 420 -27.73 -40.31 -2.13
C GLU A 420 -28.16 -40.49 -3.59
N LYS A 421 -28.75 -39.45 -4.17
CA LYS A 421 -29.13 -39.45 -5.62
C LYS A 421 -27.94 -39.55 -6.56
N LEU A 422 -26.72 -39.19 -6.09
CA LEU A 422 -25.50 -39.37 -6.87
C LEU A 422 -24.91 -40.78 -6.78
N GLY A 423 -25.49 -41.65 -5.94
CA GLY A 423 -25.02 -43.04 -5.75
C GLY A 423 -23.80 -43.14 -4.82
N VAL A 424 -23.52 -42.13 -4.02
CA VAL A 424 -22.43 -42.05 -3.06
C VAL A 424 -22.89 -42.71 -1.74
N ASN A 425 -22.07 -43.60 -1.16
CA ASN A 425 -22.35 -44.25 0.12
C ASN A 425 -22.23 -43.21 1.28
N LEU A 426 -23.20 -43.22 2.18
CA LEU A 426 -23.23 -42.34 3.34
C LEU A 426 -23.00 -43.18 4.63
N THR A 427 -22.03 -42.78 5.42
CA THR A 427 -21.72 -43.41 6.70
C THR A 427 -21.81 -42.39 7.81
N TYR A 428 -22.78 -42.54 8.70
CA TYR A 428 -22.91 -41.69 9.89
C TYR A 428 -21.97 -42.15 10.99
N THR A 429 -21.22 -41.22 11.59
CA THR A 429 -20.44 -41.48 12.80
C THR A 429 -21.03 -40.74 13.97
N SER A 430 -21.54 -41.48 14.96
CA SER A 430 -21.83 -40.92 16.28
C SER A 430 -20.54 -40.81 17.08
N ASN A 431 -20.39 -39.74 17.84
CA ASN A 431 -19.28 -39.56 18.79
C ASN A 431 -19.22 -40.68 19.79
#